data_621f5f8c52e68c0d72cf8f57bc59f171
#
_entry.id   621f5f8c52e68c0d72cf8f57bc59f171
#
_cell.length_a   1.000
_cell.length_b   1.000
_cell.length_c   1.000
_cell.angle_alpha   90.00
_cell.angle_beta   90.00
_cell.angle_gamma   90.00
#
_symmetry.space_group_name_H-M   'P 1'
#
loop_
_entity.id
_entity.type
_entity.pdbx_description
1 polymer ?
#
loop_
_entity_poly.entity_id
_entity_poly.type
_entity_poly.pdbx_seq_one_letter_code
_entity_poly.pdbx_strand_id
1 'polypeptide(L)'
;MRRIRIKGVNDMKEYAFGIDLGGTTAKVGLFTTSGKLLEKWEVSTDTSNNGAHILENLAAAVQQKMQEKGLSADKVEGVGLGVPGPVLDSSIVPIVCANLGGWGNRNVSIELSELLGGIRATE
;
A
#
# COMPACT_ATOMS: atom_id res chain seq x y z
N MET A 1 -15.54 13.93 -14.99
CA MET A 1 -15.06 13.92 -15.32
C MET A 1 -14.63 14.20 -15.10
N ARG A 2 -14.36 14.33 -14.85
CA ARG A 2 -13.75 14.59 -14.68
C ARG A 2 -13.08 14.49 -15.03
N ARG A 3 -12.99 14.44 -15.09
CA ARG A 3 -12.10 14.41 -15.72
C ARG A 3 -12.14 14.22 -17.00
N ILE A 4 -12.02 14.56 -17.80
CA ILE A 4 -12.02 14.45 -18.88
C ILE A 4 -11.49 13.97 -19.63
N ARG A 5 -11.45 13.62 -20.07
CA ARG A 5 -10.89 13.20 -20.68
C ARG A 5 -11.00 12.96 -21.75
N ILE A 6 -10.92 13.17 -22.17
CA ILE A 6 -10.91 13.03 -23.10
C ILE A 6 -10.72 12.19 -23.69
N LYS A 7 -10.90 12.05 -24.11
CA LYS A 7 -10.76 11.36 -24.65
C LYS A 7 -10.51 10.20 -24.74
N GLY A 8 -11.27 9.80 -25.57
CA GLY A 8 -11.16 8.43 -25.77
C GLY A 8 -10.10 7.83 -24.94
N VAL A 9 -9.31 8.63 -24.51
CA VAL A 9 -8.26 8.23 -23.59
C VAL A 9 -8.90 7.78 -22.30
N ASN A 10 -8.60 6.57 -21.90
CA ASN A 10 -9.06 6.06 -20.63
C ASN A 10 -8.02 6.36 -19.57
N ASP A 11 -8.16 7.53 -18.98
CA ASP A 11 -7.30 7.94 -17.88
C ASP A 11 -7.75 7.40 -16.55
N MET A 12 -8.86 6.66 -16.55
CA MET A 12 -9.41 6.16 -15.31
C MET A 12 -8.53 5.07 -14.73
N LYS A 13 -8.20 5.22 -13.48
CA LYS A 13 -7.52 4.19 -12.73
C LYS A 13 -8.56 3.20 -12.25
N GLU A 14 -8.32 1.93 -12.49
CA GLU A 14 -9.31 0.90 -12.30
C GLU A 14 -9.10 0.07 -11.05
N TYR A 15 -7.91 0.15 -10.46
CA TYR A 15 -7.53 -0.74 -9.37
C TYR A 15 -6.95 0.01 -8.19
N ALA A 16 -7.05 -0.60 -7.03
CA ALA A 16 -6.44 -0.08 -5.81
C ALA A 16 -6.03 -1.27 -4.94
N PHE A 17 -5.02 -1.06 -4.12
CA PHE A 17 -4.60 -2.06 -3.15
C PHE A 17 -4.91 -1.58 -1.74
N GLY A 18 -5.25 -2.51 -0.87
CA GLY A 18 -5.42 -2.24 0.55
C GLY A 18 -4.52 -3.17 1.35
N ILE A 19 -3.86 -2.65 2.35
CA ILE A 19 -2.96 -3.42 3.20
C ILE A 19 -3.35 -3.20 4.66
N ASP A 20 -3.50 -4.29 5.40
CA ASP A 20 -3.73 -4.25 6.84
C ASP A 20 -2.51 -4.87 7.50
N LEU A 21 -1.66 -4.03 8.08
CA LEU A 21 -0.37 -4.46 8.63
C LEU A 21 -0.55 -4.98 10.05
N GLY A 22 -0.26 -6.25 10.25
CA GLY A 22 -0.24 -6.87 11.56
C GLY A 22 1.16 -7.27 11.99
N GLY A 23 1.30 -7.67 13.23
CA GLY A 23 2.62 -8.00 13.79
C GLY A 23 3.22 -9.29 13.27
N THR A 24 2.39 -10.21 12.77
CA THR A 24 2.85 -11.49 12.23
C THR A 24 2.68 -11.56 10.72
N THR A 25 1.50 -11.11 10.23
CA THR A 25 1.20 -11.10 8.81
C THR A 25 0.55 -9.79 8.45
N ALA A 26 0.72 -9.39 7.20
CA ALA A 26 -0.01 -8.28 6.60
C ALA A 26 -1.03 -8.88 5.63
N LYS A 27 -2.26 -8.38 5.67
CA LYS A 27 -3.29 -8.81 4.74
C LYS A 27 -3.36 -7.80 3.61
N VAL A 28 -3.30 -8.29 2.38
CA VAL A 28 -3.28 -7.43 1.20
C VAL A 28 -4.47 -7.78 0.33
N GLY A 29 -5.14 -6.76 -0.18
CA GLY A 29 -6.27 -6.94 -1.08
C GLY A 29 -6.10 -6.13 -2.34
N LEU A 30 -6.55 -6.70 -3.45
CA LEU A 30 -6.64 -6.01 -4.74
C LEU A 30 -8.12 -5.74 -5.01
N PHE A 31 -8.44 -4.48 -5.22
CA PHE A 31 -9.82 -4.03 -5.40
C PHE A 31 -9.98 -3.29 -6.73
N THR A 32 -11.20 -3.26 -7.23
CA THR A 32 -11.56 -2.25 -8.23
C THR A 32 -11.78 -0.92 -7.51
N THR A 33 -11.69 0.17 -8.25
CA THR A 33 -11.95 1.49 -7.67
C THR A 33 -13.42 1.68 -7.28
N SER A 34 -14.30 0.78 -7.74
CA SER A 34 -15.70 0.78 -7.30
C SER A 34 -15.90 0.03 -5.98
N GLY A 35 -14.85 -0.57 -5.44
CA GLY A 35 -14.90 -1.21 -4.14
C GLY A 35 -15.04 -2.72 -4.15
N LYS A 36 -14.98 -3.35 -5.32
CA LYS A 36 -15.11 -4.81 -5.41
C LYS A 36 -13.76 -5.46 -5.11
N LEU A 37 -13.75 -6.39 -4.18
CA LEU A 37 -12.55 -7.17 -3.86
C LEU A 37 -12.34 -8.22 -4.95
N LEU A 38 -11.18 -8.18 -5.59
CA LEU A 38 -10.83 -9.12 -6.64
C LEU A 38 -10.00 -10.28 -6.11
N GLU A 39 -9.08 -9.99 -5.20
CA GLU A 39 -8.21 -11.01 -4.66
C GLU A 39 -7.65 -10.51 -3.32
N LYS A 40 -7.42 -11.43 -2.37
CA LYS A 40 -6.73 -11.08 -1.14
C LYS A 40 -5.78 -12.20 -0.76
N TRP A 41 -4.67 -11.81 -0.09
CA TRP A 41 -3.66 -12.77 0.33
C TRP A 41 -2.91 -12.20 1.52
N GLU A 42 -2.00 -12.99 2.08
CA GLU A 42 -1.22 -12.59 3.24
C GLU A 42 0.27 -12.61 2.91
N VAL A 43 0.99 -11.72 3.57
CA VAL A 43 2.44 -11.61 3.46
C VAL A 43 2.99 -11.62 4.88
N SER A 44 4.06 -12.35 5.12
CA SER A 44 4.69 -12.36 6.44
C SER A 44 5.26 -11.00 6.77
N THR A 45 5.07 -10.57 8.01
CA THR A 45 5.64 -9.32 8.50
C THR A 45 7.02 -9.61 9.07
N ASP A 46 8.06 -9.04 8.46
CA ASP A 46 9.43 -9.21 8.93
C ASP A 46 9.73 -8.12 9.95
N THR A 47 9.70 -8.48 11.23
CA THR A 47 9.95 -7.55 12.32
C THR A 47 11.41 -7.45 12.72
N SER A 48 12.30 -8.17 12.07
CA SER A 48 13.72 -8.11 12.36
C SER A 48 14.29 -6.74 12.06
N ASN A 49 15.39 -6.40 12.70
CA ASN A 49 16.07 -5.11 12.50
C ASN A 49 15.13 -3.92 12.69
N ASN A 50 14.33 -3.96 13.75
CA ASN A 50 13.37 -2.90 14.09
C ASN A 50 12.34 -2.68 12.97
N GLY A 51 12.01 -3.73 12.22
CA GLY A 51 11.04 -3.63 11.14
C GLY A 51 11.56 -2.93 9.91
N ALA A 52 12.87 -2.93 9.71
CA ALA A 52 13.50 -2.15 8.64
C ALA A 52 13.01 -2.54 7.24
N HIS A 53 12.56 -3.79 7.06
CA HIS A 53 12.16 -4.28 5.73
C HIS A 53 10.66 -4.34 5.53
N ILE A 54 9.86 -3.87 6.49
CA ILE A 54 8.40 -3.99 6.41
C ILE A 54 7.86 -3.31 5.14
N LEU A 55 8.17 -2.04 4.95
CA LEU A 55 7.63 -1.31 3.79
C LEU A 55 8.18 -1.85 2.47
N GLU A 56 9.45 -2.26 2.45
CA GLU A 56 10.03 -2.85 1.25
C GLU A 56 9.31 -4.13 0.86
N ASN A 57 9.01 -4.97 1.84
CA ASN A 57 8.31 -6.22 1.58
C ASN A 57 6.88 -5.99 1.11
N LEU A 58 6.20 -4.99 1.67
CA LEU A 58 4.85 -4.65 1.24
C LEU A 58 4.86 -4.10 -0.19
N ALA A 59 5.81 -3.23 -0.50
CA ALA A 59 5.93 -2.70 -1.84
C ALA A 59 6.21 -3.82 -2.85
N ALA A 60 7.09 -4.74 -2.48
CA ALA A 60 7.41 -5.88 -3.36
C ALA A 60 6.18 -6.74 -3.60
N ALA A 61 5.36 -6.97 -2.58
CA ALA A 61 4.15 -7.77 -2.72
C ALA A 61 3.17 -7.11 -3.69
N VAL A 62 2.98 -5.80 -3.59
CA VAL A 62 2.12 -5.07 -4.51
C VAL A 62 2.66 -5.13 -5.93
N GLN A 63 3.96 -4.88 -6.10
CA GLN A 63 4.58 -4.88 -7.42
C GLN A 63 4.53 -6.24 -8.08
N GLN A 64 4.74 -7.30 -7.30
CA GLN A 64 4.68 -8.65 -7.81
C GLN A 64 3.27 -8.98 -8.29
N LYS A 65 2.26 -8.57 -7.55
CA LYS A 65 0.87 -8.81 -7.95
C LYS A 65 0.54 -8.01 -9.21
N MET A 66 1.03 -6.80 -9.31
CA MET A 66 0.83 -6.01 -10.52
C MET A 66 1.41 -6.70 -11.75
N GLN A 67 2.62 -7.26 -11.63
CA GLN A 67 3.23 -8.00 -12.73
C GLN A 67 2.41 -9.25 -13.06
N GLU A 68 1.97 -9.97 -12.04
CA GLU A 68 1.20 -11.19 -12.21
C GLU A 68 -0.10 -10.92 -12.97
N LYS A 69 -0.74 -9.78 -12.69
CA LYS A 69 -2.03 -9.44 -13.30
C LYS A 69 -1.90 -8.53 -14.53
N GLY A 70 -0.68 -8.15 -14.88
CA GLY A 70 -0.47 -7.27 -16.03
C GLY A 70 -0.95 -5.84 -15.80
N LEU A 71 -0.89 -5.35 -14.56
CA LEU A 71 -1.35 -4.02 -14.22
C LEU A 71 -0.18 -3.04 -14.26
N SER A 72 -0.32 -1.97 -15.03
CA SER A 72 0.66 -0.90 -15.04
C SER A 72 0.32 0.14 -13.97
N ALA A 73 1.31 0.94 -13.58
CA ALA A 73 1.14 1.91 -12.51
C ALA A 73 0.03 2.92 -12.81
N ASP A 74 -0.18 3.25 -14.07
CA ASP A 74 -1.21 4.21 -14.45
C ASP A 74 -2.63 3.64 -14.29
N LYS A 75 -2.78 2.35 -14.03
CA LYS A 75 -4.07 1.73 -13.76
C LYS A 75 -4.38 1.63 -12.27
N VAL A 76 -3.42 1.95 -11.41
CA VAL A 76 -3.58 1.80 -9.97
C VAL A 76 -3.80 3.18 -9.34
N GLU A 77 -4.96 3.34 -8.71
CA GLU A 77 -5.32 4.60 -8.05
C GLU A 77 -4.41 4.86 -6.85
N GLY A 78 -4.11 3.83 -6.09
CA GLY A 78 -3.26 3.98 -4.94
C GLY A 78 -3.26 2.76 -4.05
N VAL A 79 -2.55 2.88 -2.94
CA VAL A 79 -2.44 1.84 -1.92
C VAL A 79 -2.86 2.46 -0.59
N GLY A 80 -3.86 1.87 0.06
CA GLY A 80 -4.25 2.24 1.41
C GLY A 80 -3.57 1.32 2.41
N LEU A 81 -2.99 1.89 3.44
CA LEU A 81 -2.23 1.12 4.43
C LEU A 81 -2.79 1.36 5.83
N GLY A 82 -3.36 0.32 6.43
CA GLY A 82 -3.75 0.36 7.83
C GLY A 82 -2.60 -0.09 8.69
N VAL A 83 -2.24 0.72 9.68
CA VAL A 83 -1.14 0.43 10.59
C VAL A 83 -1.66 0.37 12.02
N PRO A 84 -1.00 -0.37 12.93
CA PRO A 84 -1.38 -0.35 14.34
C PRO A 84 -0.94 0.97 14.97
N GLY A 85 -1.84 1.57 15.74
CA GLY A 85 -1.56 2.80 16.47
C GLY A 85 -1.99 4.06 15.74
N PRO A 86 -1.85 5.20 16.38
CA PRO A 86 -2.28 6.47 15.81
C PRO A 86 -1.40 6.93 14.67
N VAL A 87 -1.99 7.70 13.77
CA VAL A 87 -1.32 8.24 12.59
C VAL A 87 -1.58 9.73 12.56
N LEU A 88 -0.55 10.53 12.28
CA LEU A 88 -0.68 11.97 12.11
C LEU A 88 -0.76 12.31 10.63
N ASP A 89 -1.77 13.10 10.27
CA ASP A 89 -1.96 13.58 8.89
C ASP A 89 -1.98 12.46 7.86
N SER A 90 -2.46 11.29 8.27
CA SER A 90 -2.56 10.10 7.41
C SER A 90 -1.22 9.70 6.79
N SER A 91 -0.12 10.08 7.42
CA SER A 91 1.23 9.86 6.87
C SER A 91 2.22 9.30 7.85
N ILE A 92 2.20 9.79 9.07
CA ILE A 92 3.27 9.56 10.04
C ILE A 92 2.78 8.68 11.17
N VAL A 93 3.50 7.59 11.43
CA VAL A 93 3.28 6.75 12.59
C VAL A 93 4.19 7.27 13.70
N PRO A 94 3.66 8.05 14.66
CA PRO A 94 4.51 8.72 15.65
C PRO A 94 4.95 7.82 16.80
N ILE A 95 4.33 6.66 16.95
CA ILE A 95 4.59 5.76 18.07
C ILE A 95 5.29 4.52 17.54
N VAL A 96 6.36 4.13 18.23
CA VAL A 96 7.08 2.90 17.92
C VAL A 96 6.23 1.71 18.36
N CYS A 97 6.04 0.75 17.46
CA CYS A 97 5.20 -0.40 17.70
C CYS A 97 6.05 -1.61 18.10
N ALA A 98 5.97 -2.02 19.36
CA ALA A 98 6.79 -3.11 19.86
C ALA A 98 6.51 -4.43 19.14
N ASN A 99 5.24 -4.71 18.82
CA ASN A 99 4.88 -5.95 18.13
C ASN A 99 5.32 -5.97 16.66
N LEU A 100 5.88 -4.89 16.17
CA LEU A 100 6.47 -4.80 14.84
C LEU A 100 7.99 -4.65 14.91
N GLY A 101 8.60 -5.10 15.99
CA GLY A 101 10.04 -5.05 16.15
C GLY A 101 10.57 -3.66 16.45
N GLY A 102 9.72 -2.74 16.92
CA GLY A 102 10.12 -1.37 17.19
C GLY A 102 9.92 -0.45 16.00
N TRP A 103 9.18 -0.90 14.99
CA TRP A 103 8.87 -0.11 13.80
C TRP A 103 7.94 1.05 14.15
N GLY A 104 8.14 2.16 13.48
CA GLY A 104 7.28 3.31 13.66
C GLY A 104 8.07 4.61 13.61
N ASN A 105 7.46 5.70 14.01
CA ASN A 105 8.04 7.02 14.04
C ASN A 105 8.64 7.40 12.67
N ARG A 106 7.83 7.20 11.62
CA ARG A 106 8.26 7.42 10.23
C ARG A 106 7.08 7.83 9.36
N ASN A 107 7.38 8.46 8.25
CA ASN A 107 6.37 8.87 7.28
C ASN A 107 6.14 7.73 6.30
N VAL A 108 5.20 6.83 6.63
CA VAL A 108 5.02 5.59 5.89
C VAL A 108 4.41 5.81 4.51
N SER A 109 3.52 6.79 4.35
CA SER A 109 2.89 6.98 3.04
C SER A 109 3.89 7.49 2.01
N ILE A 110 4.78 8.41 2.38
CA ILE A 110 5.80 8.87 1.45
C ILE A 110 6.80 7.76 1.14
N GLU A 111 7.26 7.04 2.16
CA GLU A 111 8.22 5.97 1.95
C GLU A 111 7.66 4.87 1.06
N LEU A 112 6.41 4.46 1.32
CA LEU A 112 5.78 3.43 0.51
C LEU A 112 5.58 3.89 -0.93
N SER A 113 5.12 5.13 -1.11
CA SER A 113 4.92 5.67 -2.45
C SER A 113 6.23 5.70 -3.25
N GLU A 114 7.32 6.08 -2.60
CA GLU A 114 8.63 6.08 -3.26
C GLU A 114 9.06 4.70 -3.66
N LEU A 115 8.85 3.72 -2.78
CA LEU A 115 9.18 2.33 -3.09
C LEU A 115 8.35 1.78 -4.23
N LEU A 116 7.14 2.29 -4.41
CA LEU A 116 6.23 1.88 -5.48
C LEU A 116 6.43 2.67 -6.77
N GLY A 117 7.47 3.50 -6.83
CA GLY A 117 7.75 4.26 -8.04
C GLY A 117 6.83 5.43 -8.28
N GLY A 118 6.18 5.93 -7.22
CA GLY A 118 5.32 7.09 -7.30
C GLY A 118 3.83 6.81 -7.24
N ILE A 119 3.42 5.54 -7.09
CA ILE A 119 2.02 5.23 -6.87
C ILE A 119 1.61 5.82 -5.52
N ARG A 120 0.48 6.50 -5.50
CA ARG A 120 0.01 7.18 -4.30
C ARG A 120 -0.26 6.19 -3.17
N ALA A 121 0.20 6.51 -1.97
CA ALA A 121 -0.06 5.70 -0.78
C ALA A 121 -0.62 6.58 0.33
N THR A 122 -1.61 6.07 1.06
CA THR A 122 -2.22 6.78 2.20
C THR A 122 -2.52 5.79 3.31
N GLU A 123 -2.75 6.32 4.50
CA GLU A 123 -3.11 5.50 5.66
C GLU A 123 -4.52 5.77 6.12
#